data_80bedd2a4798ee17798e987434ddcef7
#
_entry.id   80bedd2a4798ee17798e987434ddcef7
#
_cell.length_a   1.000
_cell.length_b   1.000
_cell.length_c   1.000
_cell.angle_alpha   90.00
_cell.angle_beta   90.00
_cell.angle_gamma   90.00
#
_symmetry.space_group_name_H-M   'P 1'
#
loop_
_entity.id
_entity.type
_entity.pdbx_description
1 polymer ?
#
loop_
_entity_poly.entity_id
_entity_poly.type
_entity_poly.pdbx_seq_one_letter_code
_entity_poly.pdbx_strand_id
1 'polypeptide(L)'
;MKTNNKWTVKDVITTVLLTVVLIGIHFIVITVSMVNQFFNCVLSPGVSMFFSAPVYILMVSRVNKRFVSLASLTILGLVYLLTGNWYLLPYFALLGLLCEVVLWKRGSYRNAKRLTFTWSMVSLFYIVSNLLPLWFFWDTFYAFAVASGMDQSYIESYLQYYTSPGWLIFIVAFAVICGFLGSILGTRLMGKHFK
;
A
#
# COMPACT_ATOMS: atom_id res chain seq x y z
N MET A 1 1.28 -29.45 -13.06
CA MET A 1 2.59 -29.20 -12.41
C MET A 1 2.37 -28.91 -10.93
N LYS A 2 3.03 -29.62 -10.01
CA LYS A 2 3.06 -29.24 -8.59
C LYS A 2 3.87 -27.94 -8.46
N THR A 3 3.23 -26.83 -8.13
CA THR A 3 3.95 -25.59 -7.83
C THR A 3 4.78 -25.83 -6.58
N ASN A 4 6.09 -25.86 -6.72
CA ASN A 4 7.00 -25.91 -5.57
C ASN A 4 6.87 -24.60 -4.80
N ASN A 5 6.26 -24.65 -3.62
CA ASN A 5 6.05 -23.47 -2.78
C ASN A 5 7.28 -23.08 -1.93
N LYS A 6 8.40 -23.80 -2.08
CA LYS A 6 9.65 -23.45 -1.39
C LYS A 6 10.22 -22.16 -1.97
N TRP A 7 10.52 -21.22 -1.10
CA TRP A 7 11.18 -19.97 -1.46
C TRP A 7 12.64 -20.22 -1.83
N THR A 8 13.09 -19.60 -2.89
CA THR A 8 14.50 -19.55 -3.28
C THR A 8 15.09 -18.19 -2.89
N VAL A 9 16.40 -18.10 -2.81
CA VAL A 9 17.11 -16.82 -2.58
C VAL A 9 16.71 -15.77 -3.62
N LYS A 10 16.52 -16.20 -4.87
CA LYS A 10 16.05 -15.33 -5.96
C LYS A 10 14.65 -14.75 -5.67
N ASP A 11 13.73 -15.56 -5.13
CA ASP A 11 12.38 -15.12 -4.80
C ASP A 11 12.42 -14.05 -3.68
N VAL A 12 13.25 -14.27 -2.66
CA VAL A 12 13.46 -13.32 -1.56
C VAL A 12 14.02 -12.00 -2.09
N ILE A 13 15.11 -12.05 -2.85
CA ILE A 13 15.75 -10.86 -3.44
C ILE A 13 14.75 -10.10 -4.32
N THR A 14 14.00 -10.81 -5.17
CA THR A 14 13.00 -10.19 -6.05
C THR A 14 11.90 -9.50 -5.24
N THR A 15 11.41 -10.14 -4.17
CA THR A 15 10.38 -9.55 -3.30
C THR A 15 10.90 -8.30 -2.61
N VAL A 16 12.08 -8.35 -2.01
CA VAL A 16 12.68 -7.20 -1.31
C VAL A 16 12.92 -6.05 -2.28
N LEU A 17 13.57 -6.28 -3.43
CA LEU A 17 13.89 -5.23 -4.40
C LEU A 17 12.61 -4.55 -4.94
N LEU A 18 11.59 -5.33 -5.33
CA LEU A 18 10.34 -4.75 -5.83
C LEU A 18 9.53 -4.05 -4.73
N THR A 19 9.64 -4.51 -3.48
CA THR A 19 9.05 -3.80 -2.34
C THR A 19 9.76 -2.46 -2.10
N VAL A 20 11.09 -2.41 -2.20
CA VAL A 20 11.85 -1.15 -2.10
C VAL A 20 11.43 -0.17 -3.21
N VAL A 21 11.25 -0.64 -4.44
CA VAL A 21 10.74 0.20 -5.54
C VAL A 21 9.32 0.72 -5.22
N LEU A 22 8.45 -0.13 -4.70
CA LEU A 22 7.08 0.23 -4.30
C LEU A 22 7.11 1.32 -3.22
N ILE A 23 7.94 1.14 -2.19
CA ILE A 23 8.13 2.13 -1.12
C ILE A 23 8.71 3.43 -1.68
N GLY A 24 9.69 3.35 -2.58
CA GLY A 24 10.27 4.51 -3.26
C GLY A 24 9.22 5.33 -4.01
N ILE A 25 8.30 4.69 -4.73
CA ILE A 25 7.19 5.37 -5.39
C ILE A 25 6.32 6.12 -4.38
N HIS A 26 5.99 5.49 -3.24
CA HIS A 26 5.22 6.14 -2.17
C HIS A 26 5.94 7.39 -1.65
N PHE A 27 7.22 7.28 -1.33
CA PHE A 27 8.00 8.42 -0.85
C PHE A 27 8.09 9.55 -1.88
N ILE A 28 8.32 9.24 -3.15
CA ILE A 28 8.37 10.24 -4.22
C ILE A 28 7.03 10.98 -4.31
N VAL A 29 5.91 10.25 -4.35
CA VAL A 29 4.58 10.87 -4.45
C VAL A 29 4.29 11.73 -3.24
N ILE A 30 4.58 11.25 -2.02
CA ILE A 30 4.40 12.02 -0.79
C ILE A 30 5.25 13.29 -0.81
N THR A 31 6.55 13.19 -1.13
CA THR A 31 7.46 14.33 -1.17
C THR A 31 7.01 15.40 -2.18
N VAL A 32 6.65 14.98 -3.39
CA VAL A 32 6.14 15.90 -4.41
C VAL A 32 4.82 16.53 -3.98
N SER A 33 3.98 15.82 -3.27
CA SER A 33 2.67 16.31 -2.81
C SER A 33 2.76 17.32 -1.67
N MET A 34 3.88 17.40 -0.95
CA MET A 34 4.08 18.34 0.18
C MET A 34 3.96 19.82 -0.22
N VAL A 35 4.05 20.12 -1.51
CA VAL A 35 3.86 21.50 -2.04
C VAL A 35 2.44 22.03 -1.77
N ASN A 36 1.45 21.15 -1.66
CA ASN A 36 0.06 21.52 -1.43
C ASN A 36 -0.61 20.52 -0.50
N GLN A 37 -1.18 21.01 0.61
CA GLN A 37 -1.79 20.17 1.65
C GLN A 37 -3.00 19.37 1.14
N PHE A 38 -3.83 19.97 0.26
CA PHE A 38 -4.92 19.26 -0.38
C PHE A 38 -4.39 18.09 -1.22
N PHE A 39 -3.37 18.33 -2.04
CA PHE A 39 -2.77 17.27 -2.82
C PHE A 39 -2.17 16.17 -1.92
N ASN A 40 -1.49 16.56 -0.85
CA ASN A 40 -0.86 15.62 0.08
C ASN A 40 -1.89 14.75 0.83
N CYS A 41 -2.89 15.37 1.45
CA CYS A 41 -3.85 14.65 2.29
C CYS A 41 -4.91 13.90 1.47
N VAL A 42 -5.34 14.46 0.31
CA VAL A 42 -6.52 13.96 -0.42
C VAL A 42 -6.13 13.11 -1.63
N LEU A 43 -5.20 13.59 -2.45
CA LEU A 43 -4.89 12.94 -3.74
C LEU A 43 -3.70 11.99 -3.66
N SER A 44 -2.67 12.30 -2.87
CA SER A 44 -1.43 11.52 -2.86
C SER A 44 -1.62 10.05 -2.51
N PRO A 45 -2.53 9.65 -1.60
CA PRO A 45 -2.75 8.23 -1.33
C PRO A 45 -3.23 7.47 -2.57
N GLY A 46 -4.19 8.04 -3.31
CA GLY A 46 -4.70 7.42 -4.54
C GLY A 46 -3.64 7.37 -5.64
N VAL A 47 -2.92 8.45 -5.84
CA VAL A 47 -1.84 8.53 -6.84
C VAL A 47 -0.74 7.52 -6.52
N SER A 48 -0.35 7.38 -5.25
CA SER A 48 0.62 6.37 -4.81
C SER A 48 0.13 4.96 -5.11
N MET A 49 -1.15 4.65 -4.84
CA MET A 49 -1.73 3.35 -5.13
C MET A 49 -1.77 3.05 -6.64
N PHE A 50 -2.03 4.06 -7.47
CA PHE A 50 -2.03 3.92 -8.93
C PHE A 50 -0.64 3.52 -9.46
N PHE A 51 0.40 4.27 -9.10
CA PHE A 51 1.76 4.02 -9.61
C PHE A 51 2.42 2.78 -9.00
N SER A 52 2.06 2.40 -7.78
CA SER A 52 2.59 1.21 -7.11
C SER A 52 1.95 -0.09 -7.60
N ALA A 53 0.74 -0.04 -8.17
CA ALA A 53 0.01 -1.21 -8.63
C ALA A 53 0.78 -2.08 -9.64
N PRO A 54 1.39 -1.54 -10.71
CA PRO A 54 2.16 -2.34 -11.67
C PRO A 54 3.33 -3.07 -11.01
N VAL A 55 4.01 -2.44 -10.05
CA VAL A 55 5.14 -3.04 -9.33
C VAL A 55 4.66 -4.20 -8.45
N TYR A 56 3.55 -4.02 -7.72
CA TYR A 56 2.94 -5.07 -6.92
C TYR A 56 2.51 -6.25 -7.78
N ILE A 57 1.81 -6.01 -8.90
CA ILE A 57 1.36 -7.03 -9.83
C ILE A 57 2.55 -7.82 -10.39
N LEU A 58 3.62 -7.12 -10.81
CA LEU A 58 4.85 -7.75 -11.26
C LEU A 58 5.46 -8.64 -10.20
N MET A 59 5.61 -8.13 -8.99
CA MET A 59 6.20 -8.85 -7.86
C MET A 59 5.45 -10.14 -7.58
N VAL A 60 4.14 -10.05 -7.35
CA VAL A 60 3.31 -11.20 -6.97
C VAL A 60 3.23 -12.24 -8.08
N SER A 61 3.09 -11.82 -9.34
CA SER A 61 2.99 -12.72 -10.49
C SER A 61 4.34 -13.40 -10.83
N ARG A 62 5.45 -12.69 -10.64
CA ARG A 62 6.80 -13.20 -10.93
C ARG A 62 7.29 -14.17 -9.88
N VAL A 63 7.14 -13.81 -8.61
CA VAL A 63 7.53 -14.67 -7.48
C VAL A 63 6.61 -15.89 -7.42
N ASN A 64 5.30 -15.69 -7.59
CA ASN A 64 4.29 -16.77 -7.64
C ASN A 64 4.42 -17.78 -6.49
N LYS A 65 4.68 -17.29 -5.28
CA LYS A 65 4.83 -18.06 -4.03
C LYS A 65 3.85 -17.55 -2.99
N ARG A 66 3.44 -18.43 -2.07
CA ARG A 66 2.66 -18.04 -0.90
C ARG A 66 3.46 -17.07 -0.02
N PHE A 67 2.76 -16.16 0.63
CA PHE A 67 3.30 -15.16 1.55
C PHE A 67 4.12 -14.03 0.91
N VAL A 68 4.07 -13.87 -0.41
CA VAL A 68 4.75 -12.75 -1.08
C VAL A 68 4.13 -11.41 -0.71
N SER A 69 2.78 -11.32 -0.65
CA SER A 69 2.08 -10.11 -0.24
C SER A 69 2.29 -9.80 1.24
N LEU A 70 2.27 -10.86 2.09
CA LEU A 70 2.59 -10.73 3.50
C LEU A 70 4.01 -10.17 3.69
N ALA A 71 5.01 -10.74 3.03
CA ALA A 71 6.40 -10.29 3.13
C ALA A 71 6.54 -8.82 2.71
N SER A 72 5.96 -8.45 1.57
CA SER A 72 6.03 -7.07 1.05
C SER A 72 5.36 -6.07 1.99
N LEU A 73 4.13 -6.32 2.44
CA LEU A 73 3.42 -5.41 3.34
C LEU A 73 4.04 -5.36 4.74
N THR A 74 4.62 -6.45 5.23
CA THR A 74 5.39 -6.45 6.48
C THR A 74 6.65 -5.57 6.35
N ILE A 75 7.36 -5.63 5.22
CA ILE A 75 8.52 -4.75 4.96
C ILE A 75 8.07 -3.28 4.95
N LEU A 76 6.93 -2.97 4.32
CA LEU A 76 6.35 -1.62 4.39
C LEU A 76 6.05 -1.20 5.84
N GLY A 77 5.44 -2.09 6.62
CA GLY A 77 5.20 -1.86 8.06
C GLY A 77 6.47 -1.63 8.86
N LEU A 78 7.57 -2.34 8.55
CA LEU A 78 8.88 -2.12 9.17
C LEU A 78 9.42 -0.72 8.86
N VAL A 79 9.25 -0.21 7.65
CA VAL A 79 9.64 1.16 7.32
C VAL A 79 8.86 2.17 8.16
N TYR A 80 7.55 1.98 8.33
CA TYR A 80 6.75 2.84 9.20
C TYR A 80 7.13 2.73 10.68
N LEU A 81 7.53 1.54 11.16
CA LEU A 81 8.07 1.35 12.51
C LEU A 81 9.32 2.22 12.71
N LEU A 82 10.24 2.25 11.74
CA LEU A 82 11.45 3.07 11.80
C LEU A 82 11.15 4.58 11.82
N THR A 83 10.01 5.00 11.31
CA THR A 83 9.52 6.39 11.38
C THR A 83 8.68 6.69 12.62
N GLY A 84 8.69 5.82 13.64
CA GLY A 84 7.97 6.03 14.90
C GLY A 84 6.52 5.56 14.92
N ASN A 85 5.95 5.14 13.80
CA ASN A 85 4.56 4.69 13.70
C ASN A 85 4.46 3.16 13.92
N TRP A 86 4.82 2.72 15.12
CA TRP A 86 4.96 1.29 15.47
C TRP A 86 3.68 0.47 15.22
N TYR A 87 2.50 1.06 15.38
CA TYR A 87 1.20 0.41 15.19
C TYR A 87 0.91 0.02 13.72
N LEU A 88 1.63 0.62 12.78
CA LEU A 88 1.48 0.27 11.36
C LEU A 88 2.14 -1.05 11.00
N LEU A 89 3.14 -1.50 11.76
CA LEU A 89 3.75 -2.81 11.51
C LEU A 89 2.75 -3.97 11.64
N PRO A 90 2.08 -4.17 12.81
CA PRO A 90 1.07 -5.23 12.92
C PRO A 90 -0.10 -5.02 11.96
N TYR A 91 -0.49 -3.77 11.69
CA TYR A 91 -1.55 -3.46 10.74
C TYR A 91 -1.24 -3.98 9.33
N PHE A 92 -0.08 -3.62 8.77
CA PHE A 92 0.31 -4.06 7.44
C PHE A 92 0.62 -5.56 7.37
N ALA A 93 1.09 -6.17 8.44
CA ALA A 93 1.24 -7.62 8.52
C ALA A 93 -0.12 -8.33 8.45
N LEU A 94 -1.13 -7.85 9.18
CA LEU A 94 -2.50 -8.38 9.12
C LEU A 94 -3.11 -8.16 7.72
N LEU A 95 -2.93 -6.99 7.12
CA LEU A 95 -3.37 -6.73 5.76
C LEU A 95 -2.70 -7.69 4.76
N GLY A 96 -1.41 -7.96 4.94
CA GLY A 96 -0.68 -8.95 4.16
C GLY A 96 -1.27 -10.36 4.27
N LEU A 97 -1.67 -10.78 5.47
CA LEU A 97 -2.38 -12.04 5.68
C LEU A 97 -3.73 -12.07 4.96
N LEU A 98 -4.51 -10.99 5.01
CA LEU A 98 -5.77 -10.87 4.26
C LEU A 98 -5.54 -11.01 2.75
N CYS A 99 -4.49 -10.39 2.21
CA CYS A 99 -4.11 -10.57 0.81
C CYS A 99 -3.81 -12.04 0.48
N GLU A 100 -3.10 -12.74 1.36
CA GLU A 100 -2.79 -14.16 1.18
C GLU A 100 -4.05 -15.04 1.22
N VAL A 101 -5.04 -14.71 2.04
CA VAL A 101 -6.34 -15.41 2.05
C VAL A 101 -7.04 -15.27 0.69
N VAL A 102 -7.06 -14.08 0.09
CA VAL A 102 -7.61 -13.84 -1.24
C VAL A 102 -6.85 -14.62 -2.32
N LEU A 103 -5.54 -14.69 -2.18
CA LEU A 103 -4.63 -15.36 -3.13
C LEU A 103 -4.42 -16.86 -2.82
N TRP A 104 -5.07 -17.42 -1.81
CA TRP A 104 -4.82 -18.79 -1.33
C TRP A 104 -5.04 -19.88 -2.37
N LYS A 105 -6.00 -19.68 -3.27
CA LYS A 105 -6.32 -20.67 -4.30
C LYS A 105 -5.18 -20.83 -5.31
N ARG A 106 -4.98 -22.08 -5.75
CA ARG A 106 -3.94 -22.41 -6.74
C ARG A 106 -4.09 -21.57 -8.02
N GLY A 107 -2.99 -21.01 -8.51
CA GLY A 107 -2.98 -20.14 -9.69
C GLY A 107 -3.42 -18.69 -9.44
N SER A 108 -3.81 -18.31 -8.22
CA SER A 108 -4.28 -16.96 -7.90
C SER A 108 -3.20 -15.90 -8.10
N TYR A 109 -1.95 -16.22 -7.82
CA TYR A 109 -0.79 -15.32 -7.97
C TYR A 109 -0.51 -14.91 -9.43
N ARG A 110 -1.15 -15.57 -10.39
CA ARG A 110 -1.11 -15.21 -11.82
C ARG A 110 -2.50 -14.92 -12.39
N ASN A 111 -3.50 -14.76 -11.55
CA ASN A 111 -4.84 -14.43 -11.98
C ASN A 111 -5.06 -12.91 -11.91
N ALA A 112 -5.16 -12.27 -13.08
CA ALA A 112 -5.30 -10.82 -13.20
C ALA A 112 -6.46 -10.27 -12.34
N LYS A 113 -7.66 -10.90 -12.40
CA LYS A 113 -8.83 -10.45 -11.64
C LYS A 113 -8.59 -10.49 -10.12
N ARG A 114 -7.93 -11.55 -9.62
CA ARG A 114 -7.63 -11.67 -8.19
C ARG A 114 -6.56 -10.68 -7.74
N LEU A 115 -5.54 -10.47 -8.55
CA LEU A 115 -4.50 -9.48 -8.26
C LEU A 115 -5.07 -8.07 -8.24
N THR A 116 -5.94 -7.72 -9.22
CA THR A 116 -6.64 -6.44 -9.24
C THR A 116 -7.50 -6.27 -7.99
N PHE A 117 -8.29 -7.28 -7.62
CA PHE A 117 -9.11 -7.23 -6.41
C PHE A 117 -8.24 -7.06 -5.15
N THR A 118 -7.16 -7.85 -5.02
CA THR A 118 -6.25 -7.77 -3.87
C THR A 118 -5.64 -6.37 -3.75
N TRP A 119 -5.17 -5.77 -4.83
CA TRP A 119 -4.59 -4.43 -4.78
C TRP A 119 -5.62 -3.33 -4.51
N SER A 120 -6.82 -3.45 -5.06
CA SER A 120 -7.93 -2.53 -4.72
C SER A 120 -8.29 -2.60 -3.24
N MET A 121 -8.27 -3.80 -2.66
CA MET A 121 -8.44 -4.01 -1.23
C MET A 121 -7.29 -3.37 -0.43
N VAL A 122 -6.04 -3.54 -0.86
CA VAL A 122 -4.88 -2.86 -0.24
C VAL A 122 -5.06 -1.35 -0.31
N SER A 123 -5.54 -0.80 -1.43
CA SER A 123 -5.79 0.65 -1.58
C SER A 123 -6.83 1.17 -0.61
N LEU A 124 -7.92 0.42 -0.39
CA LEU A 124 -8.92 0.73 0.63
C LEU A 124 -8.30 0.76 2.03
N PHE A 125 -7.62 -0.31 2.41
CA PHE A 125 -7.04 -0.44 3.74
C PHE A 125 -5.83 0.49 3.95
N TYR A 126 -5.18 0.95 2.90
CA TYR A 126 -4.18 2.00 3.02
C TYR A 126 -4.78 3.32 3.55
N ILE A 127 -6.00 3.67 3.12
CA ILE A 127 -6.70 4.83 3.72
C ILE A 127 -7.07 4.57 5.17
N VAL A 128 -7.51 3.35 5.51
CA VAL A 128 -7.80 2.99 6.90
C VAL A 128 -6.55 3.13 7.78
N SER A 129 -5.35 2.84 7.27
CA SER A 129 -4.11 3.05 8.03
C SER A 129 -3.87 4.52 8.42
N ASN A 130 -4.32 5.46 7.58
CA ASN A 130 -4.27 6.88 7.90
C ASN A 130 -5.33 7.32 8.92
N LEU A 131 -6.35 6.51 9.19
CA LEU A 131 -7.35 6.78 10.23
C LEU A 131 -6.94 6.25 11.61
N LEU A 132 -6.02 5.30 11.68
CA LEU A 132 -5.57 4.71 12.95
C LEU A 132 -5.03 5.76 13.94
N PRO A 133 -4.22 6.74 13.52
CA PRO A 133 -3.80 7.82 14.40
C PRO A 133 -4.98 8.56 15.02
N LEU A 134 -5.97 8.92 14.22
CA LEU A 134 -7.14 9.67 14.67
C LEU A 134 -8.00 8.90 15.66
N TRP A 135 -8.09 7.57 15.51
CA TRP A 135 -8.99 6.75 16.30
C TRP A 135 -8.34 6.21 17.58
N PHE A 136 -7.04 5.89 17.55
CA PHE A 136 -6.42 5.11 18.60
C PHE A 136 -5.04 5.60 19.04
N PHE A 137 -4.32 6.37 18.21
CA PHE A 137 -2.90 6.67 18.42
C PHE A 137 -2.57 8.15 18.24
N TRP A 138 -3.52 9.04 18.57
CA TRP A 138 -3.38 10.48 18.34
C TRP A 138 -2.14 11.07 19.02
N ASP A 139 -1.93 10.77 20.29
CA ASP A 139 -0.79 11.32 21.04
C ASP A 139 0.55 10.88 20.44
N THR A 140 0.64 9.62 19.99
CA THR A 140 1.84 9.09 19.32
C THR A 140 2.09 9.81 18.00
N PHE A 141 1.06 9.98 17.19
CA PHE A 141 1.14 10.67 15.91
C PHE A 141 1.48 12.16 16.11
N TYR A 142 0.83 12.83 17.05
CA TYR A 142 1.05 14.25 17.32
C TYR A 142 2.47 14.51 17.84
N ALA A 143 2.95 13.70 18.75
CA ALA A 143 4.31 13.78 19.25
C ALA A 143 5.34 13.58 18.13
N PHE A 144 5.12 12.62 17.24
CA PHE A 144 5.94 12.40 16.06
C PHE A 144 5.90 13.59 15.09
N ALA A 145 4.70 14.11 14.80
CA ALA A 145 4.51 15.25 13.91
C ALA A 145 5.28 16.50 14.39
N VAL A 146 5.18 16.82 15.69
CA VAL A 146 5.90 17.92 16.31
C VAL A 146 7.41 17.68 16.28
N ALA A 147 7.87 16.49 16.67
CA ALA A 147 9.29 16.14 16.67
C ALA A 147 9.91 16.16 15.25
N SER A 148 9.11 15.88 14.23
CA SER A 148 9.51 15.92 12.82
C SER A 148 9.44 17.32 12.21
N GLY A 149 8.99 18.33 12.96
CA GLY A 149 8.85 19.71 12.47
C GLY A 149 7.72 19.88 11.45
N MET A 150 6.67 19.04 11.52
CA MET A 150 5.50 19.22 10.64
C MET A 150 4.81 20.54 10.92
N ASP A 151 4.42 21.23 9.86
CA ASP A 151 3.70 22.49 9.96
C ASP A 151 2.32 22.28 10.60
N GLN A 152 1.92 23.16 11.51
CA GLN A 152 0.61 23.13 12.15
C GLN A 152 -0.53 23.13 11.13
N SER A 153 -0.39 23.85 10.04
CA SER A 153 -1.35 23.89 8.93
C SER A 153 -1.56 22.52 8.26
N TYR A 154 -0.54 21.66 8.27
CA TYR A 154 -0.66 20.28 7.79
C TYR A 154 -1.53 19.43 8.73
N ILE A 155 -1.31 19.55 10.04
CA ILE A 155 -2.08 18.82 11.06
C ILE A 155 -3.57 19.23 11.00
N GLU A 156 -3.85 20.53 10.86
CA GLU A 156 -5.20 21.05 10.71
C GLU A 156 -5.88 20.54 9.44
N SER A 157 -5.17 20.54 8.31
CA SER A 157 -5.65 20.01 7.03
C SER A 157 -5.93 18.50 7.12
N TYR A 158 -5.03 17.76 7.76
CA TYR A 158 -5.23 16.33 7.98
C TYR A 158 -6.49 16.05 8.79
N LEU A 159 -6.70 16.78 9.91
CA LEU A 159 -7.92 16.69 10.69
C LEU A 159 -9.15 17.03 9.83
N GLN A 160 -9.12 18.16 9.13
CA GLN A 160 -10.24 18.61 8.29
C GLN A 160 -10.67 17.56 7.26
N TYR A 161 -9.72 16.95 6.55
CA TYR A 161 -10.04 16.01 5.47
C TYR A 161 -10.43 14.62 6.00
N TYR A 162 -9.79 14.13 7.05
CA TYR A 162 -10.01 12.77 7.54
C TYR A 162 -11.13 12.65 8.60
N THR A 163 -11.58 13.75 9.19
CA THR A 163 -12.76 13.75 10.08
C THR A 163 -14.07 14.13 9.38
N SER A 164 -13.99 14.78 8.21
CA SER A 164 -15.16 15.14 7.42
C SER A 164 -15.68 13.93 6.62
N PRO A 165 -16.93 13.47 6.83
CA PRO A 165 -17.47 12.30 6.14
C PRO A 165 -17.45 12.43 4.62
N GLY A 166 -17.73 13.62 4.09
CA GLY A 166 -17.74 13.87 2.64
C GLY A 166 -16.35 13.72 2.02
N TRP A 167 -15.33 14.30 2.66
CA TRP A 167 -13.96 14.17 2.21
C TRP A 167 -13.44 12.74 2.36
N LEU A 168 -13.77 12.07 3.46
CA LEU A 168 -13.34 10.70 3.69
C LEU A 168 -13.91 9.75 2.63
N ILE A 169 -15.19 9.89 2.27
CA ILE A 169 -15.79 9.10 1.17
C ILE A 169 -15.07 9.36 -0.15
N PHE A 170 -14.77 10.64 -0.45
CA PHE A 170 -14.04 11.01 -1.66
C PHE A 170 -12.63 10.38 -1.69
N ILE A 171 -11.86 10.50 -0.60
CA ILE A 171 -10.49 9.98 -0.48
C ILE A 171 -10.50 8.45 -0.67
N VAL A 172 -11.41 7.75 -0.01
CA VAL A 172 -11.56 6.30 -0.12
C VAL A 172 -11.91 5.90 -1.55
N ALA A 173 -12.94 6.53 -2.13
CA ALA A 173 -13.37 6.23 -3.51
C ALA A 173 -12.23 6.50 -4.50
N PHE A 174 -11.57 7.63 -4.39
CA PHE A 174 -10.46 8.01 -5.25
C PHE A 174 -9.29 7.02 -5.14
N ALA A 175 -8.88 6.65 -3.93
CA ALA A 175 -7.79 5.69 -3.72
C ALA A 175 -8.13 4.30 -4.30
N VAL A 176 -9.36 3.80 -4.08
CA VAL A 176 -9.78 2.51 -4.62
C VAL A 176 -9.86 2.53 -6.15
N ILE A 177 -10.40 3.59 -6.74
CA ILE A 177 -10.46 3.76 -8.20
C ILE A 177 -9.05 3.82 -8.79
N CYS A 178 -8.16 4.61 -8.20
CA CYS A 178 -6.76 4.71 -8.62
C CYS A 178 -6.04 3.37 -8.52
N GLY A 179 -6.19 2.65 -7.40
CA GLY A 179 -5.61 1.32 -7.23
C GLY A 179 -6.16 0.30 -8.24
N PHE A 180 -7.46 0.34 -8.49
CA PHE A 180 -8.10 -0.50 -9.50
C PHE A 180 -7.57 -0.21 -10.92
N LEU A 181 -7.53 1.05 -11.34
CA LEU A 181 -7.03 1.45 -12.65
C LEU A 181 -5.54 1.14 -12.82
N GLY A 182 -4.72 1.42 -11.79
CA GLY A 182 -3.31 1.06 -11.78
C GLY A 182 -3.09 -0.45 -11.89
N SER A 183 -3.95 -1.25 -11.24
CA SER A 183 -3.90 -2.71 -11.36
C SER A 183 -4.26 -3.21 -12.75
N ILE A 184 -5.26 -2.61 -13.41
CA ILE A 184 -5.59 -2.94 -14.79
C ILE A 184 -4.40 -2.62 -15.70
N LEU A 185 -3.80 -1.45 -15.51
CA LEU A 185 -2.60 -1.08 -16.26
C LEU A 185 -1.46 -2.08 -16.01
N GLY A 186 -1.19 -2.42 -14.75
CA GLY A 186 -0.17 -3.41 -14.38
C GLY A 186 -0.42 -4.78 -15.00
N THR A 187 -1.66 -5.28 -14.95
CA THR A 187 -1.99 -6.58 -15.56
C THR A 187 -1.88 -6.57 -17.07
N ARG A 188 -2.19 -5.46 -17.75
CA ARG A 188 -2.02 -5.31 -19.21
C ARG A 188 -0.55 -5.26 -19.59
N LEU A 189 0.26 -4.48 -18.89
CA LEU A 189 1.72 -4.40 -19.11
C LEU A 189 2.40 -5.75 -18.93
N MET A 190 1.93 -6.53 -17.97
CA MET A 190 2.45 -7.86 -17.64
C MET A 190 1.76 -8.99 -18.40
N GLY A 191 0.88 -8.67 -19.37
CA GLY A 191 0.04 -9.66 -20.09
C GLY A 191 0.81 -10.84 -20.70
N LYS A 192 2.08 -10.65 -21.04
CA LYS A 192 2.99 -11.72 -21.49
C LYS A 192 3.36 -12.72 -20.38
N HIS A 193 3.22 -12.34 -19.11
CA HIS A 193 3.54 -13.18 -17.96
C HIS A 193 2.33 -13.95 -17.40
N PHE A 194 1.13 -13.68 -17.90
CA PHE A 194 -0.11 -14.34 -17.47
C PHE A 194 -0.57 -15.45 -18.44
N LYS A 195 0.14 -15.63 -19.57
CA LYS A 195 -0.11 -16.70 -20.53
C LYS A 195 0.61 -17.99 -20.16
#